data_188157575d5b688d06da1d3161975080
#
_entry.id   188157575d5b688d06da1d3161975080
#
_cell.length_a   1.000
_cell.length_b   1.000
_cell.length_c   1.000
_cell.angle_alpha   90.00
_cell.angle_beta   90.00
_cell.angle_gamma   90.00
#
_symmetry.space_group_name_H-M   'P 1'
#
loop_
_entity.id
_entity.type
_entity.pdbx_description
1 polymer ?
#
loop_
_entity_poly.entity_id
_entity_poly.type
_entity_poly.pdbx_seq_one_letter_code
_entity_poly.pdbx_strand_id
1 'polypeptide(L)'
;MILNKKNMRNKKVILILCLLVLVGGSVQAQRLKAVQNEKGRYGFMTEDGTVVIKYKYDEATPFKDGIAKIGKDGKYSLINEDGEIITKRKYTYIGEFYNGVCPVAEGGNTKKGVMLTTGGLIGNKASSNTGEKWGLIDKTGKEILKTDYEAMGDLNKKLIYVLKGKKFGFIDSAGNIIVKPTYNFIGSFNNQGICWVNIGGKYDKKNNMVSKGKFGLINENGREIIPAKYEDVGNFPVLRDKKTGALLDEAAFYTKADQSAFPATKQEIQSLLLPKPHAAESQLSSSRVDYFYFINKKSQGLVDIHGNTIIPLTANQAILPPSDNMLRLAKVEKKQIAKAYYDLDAEVMVRISSSEKGKFGAFSHNLAPVSLDDELYFIDKKGNKVIGGLSKAFLSNEGYRVVQKGSAFGAIDSTGAVV
;
A
#
# COMPACT_ATOMS: atom_id res chain seq x y z
N MET A 1 70.81 -30.64 -35.22
CA MET A 1 69.45 -30.16 -34.97
C MET A 1 68.75 -31.13 -34.02
N ILE A 2 68.86 -30.85 -32.72
CA ILE A 2 68.39 -31.78 -31.66
C ILE A 2 66.98 -31.39 -31.28
N LEU A 3 65.97 -32.14 -31.72
CA LEU A 3 64.57 -31.96 -31.37
C LEU A 3 64.29 -32.62 -30.03
N ASN A 4 63.90 -31.80 -29.11
CA ASN A 4 63.77 -31.99 -27.68
C ASN A 4 62.64 -33.03 -27.37
N LYS A 5 62.99 -34.18 -26.88
CA LYS A 5 62.11 -35.29 -26.46
C LYS A 5 61.08 -34.94 -25.39
N LYS A 6 61.16 -33.76 -24.79
CA LYS A 6 60.23 -33.28 -23.72
C LYS A 6 58.85 -32.86 -24.26
N ASN A 7 58.75 -32.46 -25.53
CA ASN A 7 57.48 -31.97 -26.12
C ASN A 7 56.55 -33.11 -26.61
N MET A 8 57.03 -34.33 -26.75
CA MET A 8 56.17 -35.46 -27.18
C MET A 8 55.40 -36.11 -26.00
N ARG A 9 55.89 -36.00 -24.76
CA ARG A 9 55.15 -36.49 -23.58
C ARG A 9 53.92 -35.65 -23.26
N ASN A 10 54.03 -34.34 -23.42
CA ASN A 10 52.90 -33.43 -23.11
C ASN A 10 51.78 -33.52 -24.18
N LYS A 11 52.10 -33.81 -25.44
CA LYS A 11 51.06 -34.01 -26.47
C LYS A 11 50.26 -35.28 -26.30
N LYS A 12 50.84 -36.39 -25.77
CA LYS A 12 50.13 -37.62 -25.47
C LYS A 12 49.23 -37.52 -24.23
N VAL A 13 49.63 -36.75 -23.22
CA VAL A 13 48.81 -36.49 -22.03
C VAL A 13 47.62 -35.58 -22.38
N ILE A 14 47.80 -34.58 -23.22
CA ILE A 14 46.71 -33.70 -23.69
C ILE A 14 45.74 -34.45 -24.60
N LEU A 15 46.22 -35.37 -25.43
CA LEU A 15 45.35 -36.19 -26.29
C LEU A 15 44.54 -37.25 -25.51
N ILE A 16 45.06 -37.74 -24.39
CA ILE A 16 44.32 -38.65 -23.49
C ILE A 16 43.31 -37.89 -22.65
N LEU A 17 43.58 -36.63 -22.25
CA LEU A 17 42.61 -35.77 -21.58
C LEU A 17 41.48 -35.31 -22.52
N CYS A 18 41.78 -35.09 -23.81
CA CYS A 18 40.73 -34.74 -24.80
C CYS A 18 39.89 -35.96 -25.25
N LEU A 19 40.37 -37.19 -25.12
CA LEU A 19 39.58 -38.38 -25.45
C LEU A 19 38.67 -38.83 -24.30
N LEU A 20 38.94 -38.42 -23.06
CA LEU A 20 38.05 -38.66 -21.89
C LEU A 20 36.89 -37.66 -21.81
N VAL A 21 36.88 -36.58 -22.60
CA VAL A 21 35.79 -35.60 -22.68
C VAL A 21 34.74 -35.95 -23.75
N LEU A 22 34.99 -36.97 -24.60
CA LEU A 22 34.10 -37.37 -25.72
C LEU A 22 33.23 -38.59 -25.43
N VAL A 23 33.30 -39.15 -24.23
CA VAL A 23 32.25 -40.06 -23.71
C VAL A 23 31.40 -39.31 -22.72
N GLY A 24 30.92 -38.16 -23.16
CA GLY A 24 29.83 -37.45 -22.54
C GLY A 24 28.53 -38.18 -22.84
N GLY A 25 28.32 -39.32 -22.19
CA GLY A 25 26.96 -39.75 -21.93
C GLY A 25 26.29 -38.59 -21.21
N SER A 26 25.22 -38.05 -21.75
CA SER A 26 24.32 -37.17 -21.01
C SER A 26 24.01 -37.87 -19.69
N VAL A 27 24.63 -37.41 -18.59
CA VAL A 27 24.21 -37.77 -17.25
C VAL A 27 22.83 -37.14 -17.12
N GLN A 28 21.82 -37.89 -17.52
CA GLN A 28 20.45 -37.57 -17.24
C GLN A 28 20.38 -37.50 -15.73
N ALA A 29 20.19 -36.30 -15.17
CA ALA A 29 20.09 -36.09 -13.73
C ALA A 29 19.09 -37.12 -13.18
N GLN A 30 19.59 -38.12 -12.47
CA GLN A 30 18.78 -39.19 -11.92
C GLN A 30 17.80 -38.58 -10.92
N ARG A 31 16.49 -38.58 -11.20
CA ARG A 31 15.48 -38.03 -10.31
C ARG A 31 15.47 -38.80 -9.00
N LEU A 32 15.89 -38.12 -7.93
CA LEU A 32 15.86 -38.68 -6.59
C LEU A 32 14.45 -38.52 -5.99
N LYS A 33 13.92 -39.61 -5.43
CA LYS A 33 12.65 -39.64 -4.70
C LYS A 33 12.91 -39.67 -3.20
N ALA A 34 12.19 -38.81 -2.45
CA ALA A 34 12.17 -38.89 -1.00
C ALA A 34 11.38 -40.17 -0.58
N VAL A 35 11.99 -41.03 0.17
CA VAL A 35 11.40 -42.32 0.59
C VAL A 35 11.59 -42.50 2.09
N GLN A 36 10.57 -43.04 2.75
CA GLN A 36 10.58 -43.33 4.18
C GLN A 36 10.85 -44.83 4.40
N ASN A 37 11.74 -45.19 5.33
CA ASN A 37 11.96 -46.57 5.74
C ASN A 37 10.95 -47.00 6.82
N GLU A 38 10.96 -48.27 7.21
CA GLU A 38 10.09 -48.88 8.23
C GLU A 38 10.19 -48.19 9.61
N LYS A 39 11.32 -47.55 9.91
CA LYS A 39 11.53 -46.80 11.15
C LYS A 39 11.06 -45.35 11.06
N GLY A 40 10.33 -44.96 9.99
CA GLY A 40 9.82 -43.62 9.78
C GLY A 40 10.87 -42.57 9.41
N ARG A 41 12.09 -42.97 9.01
CA ARG A 41 13.16 -42.05 8.62
C ARG A 41 13.19 -41.87 7.11
N TYR A 42 13.37 -40.62 6.66
CA TYR A 42 13.49 -40.26 5.24
C TYR A 42 14.95 -40.36 4.76
N GLY A 43 15.11 -40.81 3.55
CA GLY A 43 16.29 -40.80 2.69
C GLY A 43 15.89 -40.52 1.27
N PHE A 44 16.81 -40.60 0.34
CA PHE A 44 16.52 -40.43 -1.08
C PHE A 44 17.11 -41.54 -1.89
N MET A 45 16.35 -42.03 -2.89
CA MET A 45 16.75 -43.08 -3.80
C MET A 45 16.42 -42.71 -5.24
N THR A 46 17.11 -43.32 -6.14
CA THR A 46 16.86 -43.30 -7.59
C THR A 46 15.62 -44.12 -7.95
N GLU A 47 15.18 -44.02 -9.19
CA GLU A 47 13.99 -44.74 -9.68
C GLU A 47 14.19 -46.26 -9.69
N ASP A 48 15.43 -46.73 -9.87
CA ASP A 48 15.82 -48.17 -9.83
C ASP A 48 15.94 -48.72 -8.40
N GLY A 49 15.71 -47.90 -7.36
CA GLY A 49 15.74 -48.32 -5.96
C GLY A 49 17.10 -48.17 -5.28
N THR A 50 18.11 -47.58 -5.93
CA THR A 50 19.41 -47.34 -5.31
C THR A 50 19.34 -46.21 -4.30
N VAL A 51 19.72 -46.43 -3.04
CA VAL A 51 19.75 -45.44 -1.99
C VAL A 51 20.96 -44.51 -2.16
N VAL A 52 20.73 -43.26 -2.56
CA VAL A 52 21.78 -42.24 -2.71
C VAL A 52 22.03 -41.53 -1.39
N ILE A 53 20.95 -41.09 -0.71
CA ILE A 53 21.05 -40.42 0.58
C ILE A 53 20.40 -41.27 1.65
N LYS A 54 21.20 -41.66 2.66
CA LYS A 54 20.80 -42.60 3.72
C LYS A 54 19.59 -42.09 4.53
N TYR A 55 18.80 -43.05 5.04
CA TYR A 55 17.64 -42.81 5.90
C TYR A 55 18.04 -42.25 7.28
N LYS A 56 18.03 -40.96 7.45
CA LYS A 56 18.46 -40.28 8.70
C LYS A 56 17.66 -39.07 9.09
N TYR A 57 16.70 -38.65 8.24
CA TYR A 57 15.91 -37.46 8.46
C TYR A 57 14.52 -37.81 8.98
N ASP A 58 13.93 -36.92 9.78
CA ASP A 58 12.56 -37.04 10.29
C ASP A 58 11.54 -36.60 9.25
N GLU A 59 11.94 -35.63 8.41
CA GLU A 59 11.13 -35.03 7.35
C GLU A 59 12.01 -34.81 6.11
N ALA A 60 11.42 -34.95 4.91
CA ALA A 60 12.04 -34.57 3.65
C ALA A 60 10.99 -34.18 2.62
N THR A 61 11.27 -33.18 1.81
CA THR A 61 10.46 -32.83 0.64
C THR A 61 11.08 -33.50 -0.62
N PRO A 62 10.31 -33.69 -1.69
CA PRO A 62 10.88 -34.00 -2.99
C PRO A 62 11.89 -32.93 -3.41
N PHE A 63 12.84 -33.31 -4.26
CA PHE A 63 13.72 -32.35 -4.93
C PHE A 63 12.91 -31.48 -5.90
N LYS A 64 13.14 -30.17 -5.84
CA LYS A 64 12.62 -29.18 -6.77
C LYS A 64 13.77 -28.23 -7.15
N ASP A 65 14.06 -28.11 -8.44
CA ASP A 65 15.19 -27.34 -8.94
C ASP A 65 16.54 -27.72 -8.29
N GLY A 66 16.79 -29.04 -8.06
CA GLY A 66 18.02 -29.53 -7.47
C GLY A 66 18.15 -29.37 -5.95
N ILE A 67 17.11 -28.93 -5.26
CA ILE A 67 17.11 -28.63 -3.81
C ILE A 67 15.97 -29.37 -3.11
N ALA A 68 16.24 -29.97 -1.96
CA ALA A 68 15.22 -30.54 -1.08
C ALA A 68 15.37 -29.97 0.35
N LYS A 69 14.24 -29.81 1.04
CA LYS A 69 14.20 -29.50 2.45
C LYS A 69 14.22 -30.79 3.26
N ILE A 70 15.09 -30.83 4.26
CA ILE A 70 15.18 -31.92 5.22
C ILE A 70 14.97 -31.42 6.64
N GLY A 71 14.30 -32.20 7.47
CA GLY A 71 14.09 -31.96 8.89
C GLY A 71 14.77 -33.02 9.75
N LYS A 72 15.44 -32.61 10.81
CA LYS A 72 15.97 -33.51 11.83
C LYS A 72 15.95 -32.82 13.20
N ASP A 73 15.40 -33.52 14.19
CA ASP A 73 15.30 -33.02 15.58
C ASP A 73 14.61 -31.65 15.68
N GLY A 74 13.54 -31.45 14.87
CA GLY A 74 12.78 -30.19 14.81
C GLY A 74 13.51 -29.01 14.18
N LYS A 75 14.61 -29.26 13.47
CA LYS A 75 15.36 -28.27 12.72
C LYS A 75 15.44 -28.65 11.24
N TYR A 76 15.42 -27.65 10.39
CA TYR A 76 15.40 -27.78 8.94
C TYR A 76 16.69 -27.27 8.30
N SER A 77 17.05 -27.90 7.19
CA SER A 77 18.17 -27.52 6.31
C SER A 77 17.76 -27.76 4.86
N LEU A 78 18.49 -27.20 3.93
CA LEU A 78 18.40 -27.52 2.50
C LEU A 78 19.59 -28.42 2.12
N ILE A 79 19.32 -29.36 1.22
CA ILE A 79 20.35 -30.23 0.61
C ILE A 79 20.27 -30.18 -0.91
N ASN A 80 21.39 -30.43 -1.57
CA ASN A 80 21.47 -30.71 -3.01
C ASN A 80 21.29 -32.23 -3.30
N GLU A 81 21.28 -32.58 -4.57
CA GLU A 81 21.11 -33.98 -5.02
C GLU A 81 22.29 -34.88 -4.65
N ASP A 82 23.47 -34.36 -4.36
CA ASP A 82 24.63 -35.07 -3.83
C ASP A 82 24.50 -35.38 -2.34
N GLY A 83 23.46 -34.85 -1.68
CA GLY A 83 23.22 -34.99 -0.25
C GLY A 83 24.04 -34.08 0.62
N GLU A 84 24.62 -33.03 0.03
CA GLU A 84 25.36 -32.01 0.76
C GLU A 84 24.39 -30.97 1.34
N ILE A 85 24.61 -30.61 2.60
CA ILE A 85 23.83 -29.56 3.24
C ILE A 85 24.32 -28.18 2.74
N ILE A 86 23.46 -27.46 2.02
CA ILE A 86 23.80 -26.16 1.44
C ILE A 86 23.54 -25.00 2.39
N THR A 87 22.68 -25.15 3.41
CA THR A 87 22.44 -24.09 4.41
C THR A 87 23.52 -24.08 5.46
N LYS A 88 24.06 -22.89 5.77
CA LYS A 88 25.09 -22.71 6.82
C LYS A 88 24.56 -22.91 8.25
N ARG A 89 23.24 -22.76 8.43
CA ARG A 89 22.56 -22.87 9.72
C ARG A 89 21.41 -23.86 9.64
N LYS A 90 20.95 -24.29 10.81
CA LYS A 90 19.73 -25.08 10.96
C LYS A 90 18.61 -24.15 11.42
N TYR A 91 17.54 -24.11 10.67
CA TYR A 91 16.40 -23.24 10.89
C TYR A 91 15.28 -23.96 11.64
N THR A 92 14.43 -23.21 12.35
CA THR A 92 13.18 -23.73 12.91
C THR A 92 12.06 -23.76 11.86
N TYR A 93 12.25 -23.00 10.79
CA TYR A 93 11.33 -22.96 9.64
C TYR A 93 12.10 -22.66 8.35
N ILE A 94 11.74 -23.32 7.26
CA ILE A 94 12.14 -23.01 5.88
C ILE A 94 10.87 -23.04 5.05
N GLY A 95 10.51 -21.92 4.38
CA GLY A 95 9.34 -21.79 3.53
C GLY A 95 9.57 -22.27 2.10
N GLU A 96 8.71 -21.81 1.20
CA GLU A 96 8.84 -22.07 -0.24
C GLU A 96 9.69 -20.96 -0.90
N PHE A 97 10.36 -21.34 -2.00
CA PHE A 97 11.09 -20.37 -2.81
C PHE A 97 10.13 -19.52 -3.66
N TYR A 98 10.34 -18.21 -3.60
CA TYR A 98 9.68 -17.23 -4.43
C TYR A 98 10.73 -16.29 -5.04
N ASN A 99 10.74 -16.14 -6.35
CA ASN A 99 11.74 -15.32 -7.08
C ASN A 99 13.21 -15.60 -6.65
N GLY A 100 13.54 -16.87 -6.38
CA GLY A 100 14.91 -17.27 -6.02
C GLY A 100 15.28 -17.09 -4.55
N VAL A 101 14.40 -16.56 -3.71
CA VAL A 101 14.60 -16.44 -2.26
C VAL A 101 13.53 -17.20 -1.47
N CYS A 102 13.87 -17.61 -0.26
CA CYS A 102 13.03 -18.41 0.61
C CYS A 102 13.05 -17.81 2.02
N PRO A 103 11.89 -17.66 2.70
CA PRO A 103 11.85 -17.20 4.07
C PRO A 103 12.30 -18.30 5.02
N VAL A 104 13.12 -17.92 5.99
CA VAL A 104 13.62 -18.79 7.04
C VAL A 104 13.41 -18.19 8.41
N ALA A 105 13.28 -19.03 9.44
CA ALA A 105 13.22 -18.56 10.82
C ALA A 105 14.17 -19.33 11.72
N GLU A 106 14.71 -18.66 12.74
CA GLU A 106 15.52 -19.24 13.81
C GLU A 106 14.88 -18.93 15.18
N GLY A 107 15.18 -19.76 16.16
CA GLY A 107 14.67 -19.59 17.54
C GLY A 107 13.21 -20.01 17.69
N GLY A 108 12.60 -19.57 18.80
CA GLY A 108 11.21 -19.89 19.10
C GLY A 108 10.99 -21.33 19.62
N ASN A 109 9.81 -21.52 20.21
CA ASN A 109 9.36 -22.80 20.77
C ASN A 109 8.27 -23.47 19.93
N THR A 110 8.07 -23.07 18.67
CA THR A 110 6.92 -23.48 17.89
C THR A 110 7.14 -24.72 17.07
N LYS A 111 6.20 -25.63 17.15
CA LYS A 111 6.04 -26.76 16.23
C LYS A 111 5.52 -26.32 14.84
N LYS A 112 5.19 -25.05 14.62
CA LYS A 112 4.75 -24.50 13.32
C LYS A 112 5.14 -23.01 13.27
N GLY A 113 6.14 -22.67 12.45
CA GLY A 113 6.38 -21.31 12.03
C GLY A 113 5.15 -20.73 11.32
N VAL A 114 4.54 -19.70 11.85
CA VAL A 114 3.41 -19.02 11.20
C VAL A 114 3.95 -17.77 10.53
N MET A 115 4.15 -17.86 9.23
CA MET A 115 4.27 -16.67 8.41
C MET A 115 2.91 -15.98 8.39
N LEU A 116 2.84 -14.75 8.91
CA LEU A 116 1.59 -14.01 8.95
C LEU A 116 1.21 -13.57 7.54
N THR A 117 0.20 -14.21 6.96
CA THR A 117 -0.13 -14.12 5.54
C THR A 117 -1.14 -13.04 5.17
N THR A 118 -1.72 -12.28 6.09
CA THR A 118 -2.78 -11.34 5.74
C THR A 118 -2.83 -10.08 6.58
N GLY A 119 -3.01 -8.96 5.87
CA GLY A 119 -3.59 -7.71 6.33
C GLY A 119 -2.76 -6.95 7.36
N GLY A 120 -2.65 -5.64 7.17
CA GLY A 120 -1.95 -4.67 7.98
C GLY A 120 -1.68 -5.05 9.43
N LEU A 121 -0.42 -5.34 9.73
CA LEU A 121 -0.03 -5.80 11.04
C LEU A 121 0.24 -4.63 11.96
N ILE A 122 -0.48 -4.65 13.05
CA ILE A 122 -0.26 -3.73 14.16
C ILE A 122 0.89 -4.26 14.99
N GLY A 123 1.86 -3.39 15.27
CA GLY A 123 3.14 -3.70 15.89
C GLY A 123 3.15 -4.62 17.12
N ASN A 124 2.00 -4.81 17.80
CA ASN A 124 1.87 -5.71 18.95
C ASN A 124 1.31 -7.10 18.63
N LYS A 125 0.69 -7.29 17.44
CA LYS A 125 0.21 -8.62 17.00
C LYS A 125 1.24 -9.37 16.16
N ALA A 126 2.18 -8.63 15.56
CA ALA A 126 3.24 -9.20 14.75
C ALA A 126 4.39 -9.80 15.56
N SER A 127 4.52 -9.46 16.84
CA SER A 127 5.43 -10.19 17.71
C SER A 127 4.78 -11.55 17.98
N SER A 128 5.21 -12.55 17.25
CA SER A 128 4.96 -13.91 17.69
C SER A 128 5.49 -14.02 19.12
N ASN A 129 4.69 -14.47 20.06
CA ASN A 129 5.12 -14.78 21.43
C ASN A 129 6.16 -15.91 21.45
N THR A 130 6.72 -16.27 20.33
CA THR A 130 7.54 -17.46 20.07
C THR A 130 9.03 -17.17 20.08
N GLY A 131 9.45 -15.88 19.99
CA GLY A 131 10.86 -15.51 19.94
C GLY A 131 11.57 -15.88 18.63
N GLU A 132 10.82 -16.22 17.58
CA GLU A 132 11.37 -16.50 16.25
C GLU A 132 11.94 -15.23 15.62
N LYS A 133 13.03 -15.40 14.88
CA LYS A 133 13.65 -14.38 14.06
C LYS A 133 13.65 -14.81 12.60
N TRP A 134 13.11 -13.96 11.75
CA TRP A 134 12.91 -14.20 10.33
C TRP A 134 14.01 -13.58 9.48
N GLY A 135 14.35 -14.24 8.38
CA GLY A 135 15.32 -13.81 7.38
C GLY A 135 15.03 -14.45 6.03
N LEU A 136 15.91 -14.26 5.06
CA LEU A 136 15.83 -14.82 3.71
C LEU A 136 17.13 -15.50 3.33
N ILE A 137 17.03 -16.64 2.63
CA ILE A 137 18.14 -17.31 1.96
C ILE A 137 17.85 -17.47 0.48
N ASP A 138 18.91 -17.57 -0.33
CA ASP A 138 18.81 -17.93 -1.74
C ASP A 138 18.89 -19.47 -1.95
N LYS A 139 18.80 -19.90 -3.21
CA LYS A 139 18.88 -21.31 -3.59
C LYS A 139 20.24 -21.95 -3.28
N THR A 140 21.28 -21.17 -3.03
CA THR A 140 22.61 -21.68 -2.63
C THR A 140 22.74 -21.82 -1.10
N GLY A 141 21.68 -21.48 -0.35
CA GLY A 141 21.70 -21.44 1.11
C GLY A 141 22.41 -20.21 1.68
N LYS A 142 22.75 -19.23 0.82
CA LYS A 142 23.35 -17.96 1.25
C LYS A 142 22.28 -17.07 1.87
N GLU A 143 22.61 -16.50 3.01
CA GLU A 143 21.77 -15.52 3.69
C GLU A 143 21.73 -14.21 2.89
N ILE A 144 20.53 -13.85 2.38
CA ILE A 144 20.24 -12.59 1.67
C ILE A 144 19.79 -11.54 2.68
N LEU A 145 18.90 -11.94 3.60
CA LEU A 145 18.46 -11.11 4.72
C LEU A 145 18.71 -11.89 6.01
N LYS A 146 19.44 -11.27 6.95
CA LYS A 146 19.76 -11.91 8.23
C LYS A 146 18.50 -12.29 9.00
N THR A 147 18.55 -13.41 9.72
CA THR A 147 17.50 -13.86 10.66
C THR A 147 17.47 -12.97 11.91
N ASP A 148 16.95 -11.75 11.77
CA ASP A 148 17.02 -10.68 12.76
C ASP A 148 15.68 -9.93 12.92
N TYR A 149 14.70 -10.28 12.11
CA TYR A 149 13.39 -9.64 12.09
C TYR A 149 12.36 -10.42 12.91
N GLU A 150 11.52 -9.69 13.65
CA GLU A 150 10.46 -10.25 14.51
C GLU A 150 9.25 -10.76 13.71
N ALA A 151 9.05 -10.20 12.52
CA ALA A 151 8.04 -10.63 11.55
C ALA A 151 8.41 -10.20 10.15
N MET A 152 7.84 -10.88 9.17
CA MET A 152 7.97 -10.59 7.75
C MET A 152 6.63 -10.82 7.05
N GLY A 153 6.31 -9.99 6.06
CA GLY A 153 5.14 -10.14 5.20
C GLY A 153 5.32 -11.20 4.12
N ASP A 154 4.29 -11.35 3.31
CA ASP A 154 4.23 -12.31 2.23
C ASP A 154 5.16 -11.92 1.08
N LEU A 155 6.00 -12.85 0.62
CA LEU A 155 6.99 -12.64 -0.45
C LEU A 155 6.38 -12.45 -1.85
N ASN A 156 5.09 -12.74 -2.03
CA ASN A 156 4.40 -12.52 -3.31
C ASN A 156 4.02 -11.05 -3.55
N LYS A 157 4.32 -10.15 -2.61
CA LYS A 157 4.08 -8.71 -2.73
C LYS A 157 5.32 -8.00 -3.28
N LYS A 158 5.09 -6.90 -4.01
CA LYS A 158 6.18 -6.07 -4.55
C LYS A 158 6.99 -5.42 -3.42
N LEU A 159 6.32 -4.96 -2.38
CA LEU A 159 6.93 -4.42 -1.17
C LEU A 159 6.47 -5.24 0.04
N ILE A 160 7.43 -5.82 0.73
CA ILE A 160 7.21 -6.76 1.83
C ILE A 160 7.58 -6.07 3.12
N TYR A 161 6.65 -5.99 4.07
CA TYR A 161 6.99 -5.42 5.37
C TYR A 161 7.92 -6.34 6.16
N VAL A 162 8.79 -5.74 6.96
CA VAL A 162 9.61 -6.40 7.97
C VAL A 162 9.48 -5.66 9.30
N LEU A 163 9.47 -6.41 10.40
CA LEU A 163 9.40 -5.85 11.76
C LEU A 163 10.71 -6.10 12.49
N LYS A 164 11.31 -5.04 13.00
CA LYS A 164 12.51 -5.11 13.84
C LYS A 164 12.49 -4.03 14.92
N GLY A 165 12.69 -4.40 16.19
CA GLY A 165 12.66 -3.44 17.31
C GLY A 165 11.31 -2.70 17.41
N LYS A 166 10.19 -3.41 17.17
CA LYS A 166 8.83 -2.82 17.15
C LYS A 166 8.64 -1.73 16.10
N LYS A 167 9.48 -1.73 15.05
CA LYS A 167 9.40 -0.82 13.92
C LYS A 167 9.22 -1.58 12.62
N PHE A 168 8.30 -1.12 11.78
CA PHE A 168 8.10 -1.62 10.44
C PHE A 168 9.04 -0.93 9.46
N GLY A 169 9.60 -1.72 8.56
CA GLY A 169 10.31 -1.33 7.36
C GLY A 169 9.80 -2.14 6.19
N PHE A 170 10.44 -1.99 5.05
CA PHE A 170 10.06 -2.70 3.84
C PHE A 170 11.28 -3.20 3.08
N ILE A 171 11.13 -4.38 2.48
CA ILE A 171 12.07 -5.00 1.55
C ILE A 171 11.37 -5.28 0.23
N ASP A 172 12.14 -5.42 -0.84
CA ASP A 172 11.65 -5.96 -2.11
C ASP A 172 11.62 -7.50 -2.11
N SER A 173 11.12 -8.10 -3.20
CA SER A 173 11.06 -9.56 -3.36
C SER A 173 12.44 -10.24 -3.49
N ALA A 174 13.52 -9.48 -3.68
CA ALA A 174 14.89 -9.97 -3.68
C ALA A 174 15.57 -9.86 -2.29
N GLY A 175 14.89 -9.28 -1.30
CA GLY A 175 15.39 -9.08 0.04
C GLY A 175 16.20 -7.80 0.26
N ASN A 176 16.25 -6.89 -0.72
CA ASN A 176 16.91 -5.59 -0.54
C ASN A 176 16.07 -4.70 0.37
N ILE A 177 16.72 -4.00 1.30
CA ILE A 177 16.04 -3.06 2.19
C ILE A 177 15.70 -1.80 1.40
N ILE A 178 14.40 -1.58 1.15
CA ILE A 178 13.87 -0.38 0.49
C ILE A 178 13.59 0.72 1.52
N VAL A 179 12.98 0.35 2.65
CA VAL A 179 12.74 1.26 3.78
C VAL A 179 13.23 0.60 5.05
N LYS A 180 14.18 1.23 5.75
CA LYS A 180 14.66 0.74 7.05
C LYS A 180 13.52 0.73 8.07
N PRO A 181 13.52 -0.19 9.06
CA PRO A 181 12.53 -0.22 10.12
C PRO A 181 12.42 1.14 10.86
N THR A 182 11.36 1.89 10.55
CA THR A 182 11.16 3.28 10.98
C THR A 182 9.78 3.51 11.60
N TYR A 183 8.74 2.90 11.01
CA TYR A 183 7.35 3.18 11.36
C TYR A 183 6.85 2.33 12.52
N ASN A 184 6.01 2.91 13.39
CA ASN A 184 5.36 2.16 14.49
C ASN A 184 4.15 1.38 14.00
N PHE A 185 3.47 1.90 12.97
CA PHE A 185 2.30 1.28 12.35
C PHE A 185 2.31 1.53 10.85
N ILE A 186 1.70 0.61 10.12
CA ILE A 186 1.51 0.68 8.68
C ILE A 186 0.10 0.20 8.34
N GLY A 187 -0.49 0.75 7.27
CA GLY A 187 -1.71 0.23 6.67
C GLY A 187 -1.43 -0.85 5.63
N SER A 188 -2.45 -1.21 4.88
CA SER A 188 -2.32 -2.04 3.70
C SER A 188 -2.21 -1.19 2.44
N PHE A 189 -1.48 -1.67 1.43
CA PHE A 189 -1.44 -1.03 0.13
C PHE A 189 -2.81 -1.10 -0.56
N ASN A 190 -3.27 0.02 -1.09
CA ASN A 190 -4.47 0.08 -1.91
C ASN A 190 -4.18 -0.37 -3.35
N ASN A 191 -5.21 -0.34 -4.22
CA ASN A 191 -5.09 -0.75 -5.63
C ASN A 191 -4.14 0.14 -6.45
N GLN A 192 -3.79 1.33 -5.97
CA GLN A 192 -2.81 2.24 -6.57
C GLN A 192 -1.41 2.06 -5.99
N GLY A 193 -1.21 1.05 -5.13
CA GLY A 193 0.08 0.78 -4.50
C GLY A 193 0.49 1.83 -3.47
N ILE A 194 -0.48 2.43 -2.76
CA ILE A 194 -0.23 3.45 -1.73
C ILE A 194 -0.69 2.97 -0.36
N CYS A 195 0.13 3.21 0.65
CA CYS A 195 -0.08 2.79 2.03
C CYS A 195 0.18 3.95 2.99
N TRP A 196 -0.64 4.07 4.05
CA TRP A 196 -0.34 4.99 5.14
C TRP A 196 0.68 4.39 6.11
N VAL A 197 1.50 5.26 6.67
CA VAL A 197 2.52 4.93 7.67
C VAL A 197 2.42 5.88 8.86
N ASN A 198 2.85 5.43 10.05
CA ASN A 198 2.74 6.23 11.27
C ASN A 198 4.00 6.11 12.14
N ILE A 199 4.38 7.22 12.76
CA ILE A 199 5.46 7.30 13.75
C ILE A 199 4.89 7.81 15.07
N GLY A 200 5.13 7.10 16.17
CA GLY A 200 4.75 7.52 17.53
C GLY A 200 3.25 7.39 17.84
N GLY A 201 2.48 6.69 17.02
CA GLY A 201 1.06 6.47 17.23
C GLY A 201 0.73 5.55 18.41
N LYS A 202 -0.55 5.48 18.73
CA LYS A 202 -1.14 4.60 19.73
C LYS A 202 -2.18 3.69 19.10
N TYR A 203 -2.12 2.41 19.44
CA TYR A 203 -3.09 1.42 19.01
C TYR A 203 -4.17 1.20 20.06
N ASP A 204 -5.41 1.37 19.63
CA ASP A 204 -6.60 1.02 20.38
C ASP A 204 -7.06 -0.40 19.99
N LYS A 205 -6.85 -1.36 20.89
CA LYS A 205 -7.23 -2.78 20.67
C LYS A 205 -8.73 -2.99 20.54
N LYS A 206 -9.54 -2.18 21.26
CA LYS A 206 -10.99 -2.34 21.29
C LYS A 206 -11.61 -1.99 19.95
N ASN A 207 -11.16 -0.89 19.36
CA ASN A 207 -11.69 -0.37 18.10
C ASN A 207 -10.86 -0.75 16.88
N ASN A 208 -9.75 -1.47 17.07
CA ASN A 208 -8.79 -1.80 16.01
C ASN A 208 -8.26 -0.58 15.26
N MET A 209 -7.95 0.51 15.96
CA MET A 209 -7.61 1.80 15.36
C MET A 209 -6.23 2.29 15.83
N VAL A 210 -5.53 2.96 14.91
CA VAL A 210 -4.30 3.70 15.20
C VAL A 210 -4.61 5.19 15.25
N SER A 211 -4.20 5.85 16.33
CA SER A 211 -4.39 7.28 16.54
C SER A 211 -3.11 7.93 17.07
N LYS A 212 -3.09 9.26 17.04
CA LYS A 212 -1.92 10.05 17.48
C LYS A 212 -0.66 9.75 16.64
N GLY A 213 0.45 10.35 17.07
CA GLY A 213 1.69 10.27 16.30
C GLY A 213 1.65 11.11 15.04
N LYS A 214 2.48 10.74 14.07
CA LYS A 214 2.59 11.41 12.79
C LYS A 214 2.37 10.42 11.66
N PHE A 215 1.48 10.79 10.76
CA PHE A 215 1.11 10.00 9.60
C PHE A 215 1.78 10.52 8.34
N GLY A 216 2.00 9.62 7.40
CA GLY A 216 2.49 9.84 6.05
C GLY A 216 1.95 8.81 5.09
N LEU A 217 2.28 8.95 3.81
CA LEU A 217 1.94 8.01 2.75
C LEU A 217 3.21 7.58 2.02
N ILE A 218 3.31 6.29 1.74
CA ILE A 218 4.36 5.73 0.86
C ILE A 218 3.73 4.96 -0.29
N ASN A 219 4.43 4.89 -1.40
CA ASN A 219 4.06 4.00 -2.49
C ASN A 219 4.78 2.64 -2.39
N GLU A 220 4.40 1.70 -3.27
CA GLU A 220 4.97 0.35 -3.31
C GLU A 220 6.44 0.28 -3.79
N ASN A 221 7.06 1.41 -4.14
CA ASN A 221 8.49 1.52 -4.38
C ASN A 221 9.24 2.06 -3.13
N GLY A 222 8.53 2.26 -2.00
CA GLY A 222 9.09 2.81 -0.77
C GLY A 222 9.29 4.32 -0.77
N ARG A 223 8.85 5.03 -1.84
CA ARG A 223 8.95 6.48 -1.91
C ARG A 223 7.86 7.12 -1.05
N GLU A 224 8.25 8.08 -0.21
CA GLU A 224 7.29 8.91 0.50
C GLU A 224 6.55 9.83 -0.48
N ILE A 225 5.22 9.69 -0.54
CA ILE A 225 4.31 10.62 -1.21
C ILE A 225 4.02 11.79 -0.27
N ILE A 226 3.73 11.46 0.98
CA ILE A 226 3.58 12.40 2.09
C ILE A 226 4.50 11.93 3.22
N PRO A 227 5.49 12.71 3.65
CA PRO A 227 6.36 12.32 4.75
C PRO A 227 5.60 12.16 6.07
N ALA A 228 6.03 11.21 6.92
CA ALA A 228 5.36 10.89 8.19
C ALA A 228 5.57 11.98 9.25
N LYS A 229 5.03 13.18 9.02
CA LYS A 229 5.13 14.35 9.92
C LYS A 229 3.79 15.05 10.17
N TYR A 230 2.69 14.60 9.59
CA TYR A 230 1.37 15.21 9.69
C TYR A 230 0.49 14.50 10.72
N GLU A 231 -0.53 15.18 11.21
CA GLU A 231 -1.46 14.64 12.22
C GLU A 231 -2.47 13.67 11.63
N ASP A 232 -2.76 13.83 10.34
CA ASP A 232 -3.61 12.93 9.57
C ASP A 232 -3.27 13.01 8.07
N VAL A 233 -3.50 11.92 7.35
CA VAL A 233 -3.36 11.81 5.90
C VAL A 233 -4.43 10.86 5.36
N GLY A 234 -4.85 11.03 4.13
CA GLY A 234 -5.78 10.09 3.50
C GLY A 234 -6.34 10.61 2.20
N ASN A 235 -7.25 9.84 1.65
CA ASN A 235 -8.07 10.26 0.52
C ASN A 235 -9.01 11.36 0.97
N PHE A 236 -9.55 12.14 0.05
CA PHE A 236 -10.69 12.98 0.36
C PHE A 236 -11.75 12.16 1.11
N PRO A 237 -12.36 12.71 2.18
CA PRO A 237 -13.34 11.97 2.95
C PRO A 237 -14.44 11.54 1.99
N VAL A 238 -14.58 10.24 1.81
CA VAL A 238 -15.75 9.68 1.16
C VAL A 238 -16.94 10.08 2.02
N LEU A 239 -17.83 10.87 1.45
CA LEU A 239 -18.98 11.38 2.17
C LEU A 239 -19.85 10.19 2.60
N ARG A 240 -20.05 10.06 3.91
CA ARG A 240 -20.90 9.01 4.47
C ARG A 240 -22.16 9.62 5.06
N ASP A 241 -23.28 8.96 4.85
CA ASP A 241 -24.51 9.30 5.56
C ASP A 241 -24.28 9.18 7.08
N LYS A 242 -24.60 10.24 7.82
CA LYS A 242 -24.36 10.29 9.26
C LYS A 242 -25.16 9.27 10.07
N LYS A 243 -26.32 8.81 9.57
CA LYS A 243 -27.20 7.89 10.27
C LYS A 243 -26.88 6.43 9.92
N THR A 244 -26.63 6.14 8.66
CA THR A 244 -26.46 4.77 8.16
C THR A 244 -25.00 4.35 8.02
N GLY A 245 -24.05 5.29 8.00
CA GLY A 245 -22.64 5.04 7.68
C GLY A 245 -22.39 4.64 6.23
N ALA A 246 -23.46 4.56 5.40
CA ALA A 246 -23.36 4.21 3.99
C ALA A 246 -22.56 5.26 3.22
N LEU A 247 -21.79 4.80 2.22
CA LEU A 247 -21.14 5.68 1.26
C LEU A 247 -22.24 6.46 0.53
N LEU A 248 -22.18 7.78 0.60
CA LEU A 248 -23.00 8.62 -0.25
C LEU A 248 -22.29 8.68 -1.60
N ASP A 249 -22.97 8.20 -2.63
CA ASP A 249 -22.62 8.51 -4.00
C ASP A 249 -22.54 10.04 -4.13
N GLU A 250 -21.52 10.53 -4.82
CA GLU A 250 -21.33 11.96 -5.05
C GLU A 250 -22.61 12.59 -5.63
N ALA A 251 -23.26 11.92 -6.57
CA ALA A 251 -24.56 12.31 -7.13
C ALA A 251 -25.67 12.35 -6.07
N ALA A 252 -25.76 11.39 -5.16
CA ALA A 252 -26.79 11.34 -4.13
C ALA A 252 -26.58 12.40 -3.04
N PHE A 253 -25.34 12.79 -2.76
CA PHE A 253 -25.04 13.88 -1.84
C PHE A 253 -25.48 15.24 -2.40
N TYR A 254 -25.32 15.44 -3.69
CA TYR A 254 -25.70 16.69 -4.37
C TYR A 254 -27.19 16.80 -4.70
N THR A 255 -27.91 15.69 -4.80
CA THR A 255 -29.37 15.69 -5.04
C THR A 255 -30.18 16.08 -3.80
N LYS A 256 -29.66 15.99 -2.60
CA LYS A 256 -30.27 16.54 -1.40
C LYS A 256 -29.84 18.01 -1.25
N ALA A 257 -30.39 18.87 -2.07
CA ALA A 257 -30.01 20.28 -2.28
C ALA A 257 -29.80 21.12 -1.01
N ASP A 258 -30.50 20.81 0.06
CA ASP A 258 -30.34 21.53 1.35
C ASP A 258 -29.12 21.09 2.18
N GLN A 259 -28.46 19.98 1.81
CA GLN A 259 -27.36 19.40 2.58
C GLN A 259 -26.00 19.46 1.87
N SER A 260 -25.95 19.81 0.58
CA SER A 260 -24.71 19.96 -0.19
C SER A 260 -24.07 21.34 -0.01
N ALA A 261 -24.67 22.20 0.79
CA ALA A 261 -24.07 23.49 1.11
C ALA A 261 -22.73 23.26 1.83
N PHE A 262 -21.74 23.99 1.41
CA PHE A 262 -20.45 24.14 2.07
C PHE A 262 -20.69 24.34 3.57
N PRO A 263 -19.86 23.75 4.47
CA PRO A 263 -19.97 24.02 5.88
C PRO A 263 -20.08 25.54 6.11
N ALA A 264 -21.21 25.97 6.63
CA ALA A 264 -21.51 27.39 6.76
C ALA A 264 -20.88 27.99 8.01
N THR A 265 -20.62 27.16 9.02
CA THR A 265 -20.17 27.60 10.33
C THR A 265 -18.70 27.29 10.59
N LYS A 266 -18.06 28.09 11.41
CA LYS A 266 -16.70 27.88 11.88
C LYS A 266 -16.53 26.51 12.55
N GLN A 267 -17.52 26.02 13.29
CA GLN A 267 -17.50 24.72 13.96
C GLN A 267 -17.50 23.59 12.96
N GLU A 268 -18.31 23.65 11.90
CA GLU A 268 -18.35 22.64 10.83
C GLU A 268 -17.01 22.55 10.10
N ILE A 269 -16.42 23.69 9.75
CA ILE A 269 -15.09 23.73 9.11
C ILE A 269 -14.03 23.16 10.03
N GLN A 270 -14.04 23.53 11.32
CA GLN A 270 -13.09 23.01 12.29
C GLN A 270 -13.24 21.50 12.49
N SER A 271 -14.44 20.93 12.38
CA SER A 271 -14.66 19.49 12.47
C SER A 271 -14.01 18.71 11.32
N LEU A 272 -13.93 19.28 10.13
CA LEU A 272 -13.24 18.70 8.97
C LEU A 272 -11.71 18.64 9.15
N LEU A 273 -11.17 19.51 10.02
CA LEU A 273 -9.73 19.64 10.26
C LEU A 273 -9.25 18.82 11.46
N LEU A 274 -10.14 18.01 12.08
CA LEU A 274 -9.74 17.12 13.17
C LEU A 274 -9.12 15.84 12.61
N PRO A 275 -7.92 15.46 13.09
CA PRO A 275 -7.30 14.21 12.72
C PRO A 275 -8.23 13.02 13.05
N LYS A 276 -8.33 12.07 12.13
CA LYS A 276 -9.13 10.86 12.30
C LYS A 276 -8.22 9.67 12.60
N PRO A 277 -8.65 8.74 13.47
CA PRO A 277 -7.90 7.50 13.65
C PRO A 277 -8.04 6.62 12.41
N HIS A 278 -6.95 5.94 12.06
CA HIS A 278 -6.90 4.99 10.96
C HIS A 278 -7.24 3.59 11.47
N ALA A 279 -8.12 2.87 10.77
CA ALA A 279 -8.31 1.45 11.04
C ALA A 279 -7.01 0.71 10.75
N ALA A 280 -6.62 -0.16 11.65
CA ALA A 280 -5.30 -0.78 11.65
C ALA A 280 -5.00 -1.66 10.43
N GLU A 281 -6.03 -2.10 9.73
CA GLU A 281 -5.93 -2.93 8.53
C GLU A 281 -6.60 -2.25 7.33
N SER A 282 -6.93 -0.94 7.45
CA SER A 282 -7.62 -0.25 6.37
C SER A 282 -6.68 -0.01 5.20
N GLN A 283 -7.15 -0.39 4.04
CA GLN A 283 -6.69 0.21 2.81
C GLN A 283 -7.20 1.65 2.74
N LEU A 284 -6.41 2.54 2.20
CA LEU A 284 -6.93 3.75 1.58
C LEU A 284 -7.95 3.29 0.53
N SER A 285 -9.03 4.05 0.32
CA SER A 285 -10.14 3.66 -0.56
C SER A 285 -9.70 2.82 -1.76
N SER A 286 -10.46 1.78 -2.08
CA SER A 286 -10.24 0.94 -3.27
C SER A 286 -10.60 1.67 -4.57
N SER A 287 -11.32 2.80 -4.51
CA SER A 287 -11.58 3.68 -5.65
C SER A 287 -10.29 4.36 -6.10
N ARG A 288 -10.14 4.59 -7.40
CA ARG A 288 -9.04 5.42 -7.92
C ARG A 288 -9.14 6.80 -7.27
N VAL A 289 -8.03 7.25 -6.67
CA VAL A 289 -7.92 8.54 -6.02
C VAL A 289 -6.80 9.31 -6.70
N ASP A 290 -7.10 10.49 -7.17
CA ASP A 290 -6.09 11.32 -7.85
C ASP A 290 -5.37 12.26 -6.87
N TYR A 291 -5.94 12.46 -5.66
CA TYR A 291 -5.42 13.40 -4.67
C TYR A 291 -5.51 12.85 -3.24
N PHE A 292 -4.53 13.25 -2.41
CA PHE A 292 -4.50 12.93 -0.99
C PHE A 292 -4.44 14.21 -0.15
N TYR A 293 -5.22 14.26 0.93
CA TYR A 293 -5.12 15.33 1.91
C TYR A 293 -4.08 15.01 2.98
N PHE A 294 -3.58 16.06 3.60
CA PHE A 294 -2.81 15.97 4.83
C PHE A 294 -3.23 17.08 5.78
N ILE A 295 -3.29 16.78 7.08
CA ILE A 295 -3.73 17.70 8.13
C ILE A 295 -2.61 17.95 9.12
N ASN A 296 -2.40 19.21 9.48
CA ASN A 296 -1.54 19.62 10.57
C ASN A 296 -2.03 20.92 11.21
N LYS A 297 -2.12 20.95 12.56
CA LYS A 297 -2.52 22.15 13.33
C LYS A 297 -3.77 22.84 12.79
N LYS A 298 -4.85 22.10 12.57
CA LYS A 298 -6.13 22.59 12.02
C LYS A 298 -5.97 23.25 10.63
N SER A 299 -5.11 22.71 9.82
CA SER A 299 -4.88 23.14 8.45
C SER A 299 -4.86 21.93 7.55
N GLN A 300 -5.43 22.04 6.38
CA GLN A 300 -5.46 20.97 5.38
C GLN A 300 -4.73 21.40 4.12
N GLY A 301 -3.91 20.51 3.59
CA GLY A 301 -3.27 20.63 2.28
C GLY A 301 -3.64 19.44 1.40
N LEU A 302 -3.30 19.54 0.14
CA LEU A 302 -3.58 18.55 -0.90
C LEU A 302 -2.33 18.27 -1.72
N VAL A 303 -2.10 16.98 -2.02
CA VAL A 303 -1.09 16.52 -2.98
C VAL A 303 -1.73 15.60 -4.00
N ASP A 304 -1.10 15.48 -5.17
CA ASP A 304 -1.44 14.44 -6.15
C ASP A 304 -0.85 13.08 -5.76
N ILE A 305 -1.10 12.05 -6.57
CA ILE A 305 -0.58 10.69 -6.37
C ILE A 305 0.96 10.59 -6.46
N HIS A 306 1.61 11.63 -6.98
CA HIS A 306 3.07 11.71 -7.10
C HIS A 306 3.72 12.48 -5.94
N GLY A 307 2.89 13.10 -5.06
CA GLY A 307 3.35 13.91 -3.93
C GLY A 307 3.61 15.37 -4.29
N ASN A 308 3.20 15.83 -5.48
CA ASN A 308 3.27 17.24 -5.83
C ASN A 308 2.18 18.01 -5.06
N THR A 309 2.53 19.14 -4.48
CA THR A 309 1.58 19.95 -3.73
C THR A 309 0.64 20.70 -4.68
N ILE A 310 -0.66 20.37 -4.58
CA ILE A 310 -1.73 21.06 -5.32
C ILE A 310 -2.25 22.24 -4.51
N ILE A 311 -2.59 22.00 -3.24
CA ILE A 311 -3.00 23.06 -2.31
C ILE A 311 -2.04 23.05 -1.13
N PRO A 312 -1.31 24.15 -0.87
CA PRO A 312 -0.41 24.22 0.27
C PRO A 312 -1.16 24.25 1.59
N LEU A 313 -0.49 23.83 2.66
CA LEU A 313 -1.02 23.87 4.02
C LEU A 313 -1.27 25.33 4.43
N THR A 314 -2.53 25.71 4.54
CA THR A 314 -2.92 27.06 4.95
C THR A 314 -3.70 27.00 6.26
N ALA A 315 -3.37 27.88 7.21
CA ALA A 315 -3.99 27.89 8.54
C ALA A 315 -5.51 28.01 8.48
N ASN A 316 -6.19 27.13 9.21
CA ASN A 316 -7.65 27.08 9.33
C ASN A 316 -8.39 26.89 7.98
N GLN A 317 -7.72 26.32 6.98
CA GLN A 317 -8.32 26.02 5.68
C GLN A 317 -8.76 24.56 5.62
N ALA A 318 -10.01 24.35 5.23
CA ALA A 318 -10.58 23.07 4.84
C ALA A 318 -10.75 22.98 3.32
N ILE A 319 -10.62 21.78 2.79
CA ILE A 319 -10.77 21.44 1.38
C ILE A 319 -11.88 20.37 1.28
N LEU A 320 -12.79 20.54 0.34
CA LEU A 320 -13.81 19.54 0.03
C LEU A 320 -13.49 18.82 -1.28
N PRO A 321 -13.98 17.59 -1.45
CA PRO A 321 -13.74 16.82 -2.66
C PRO A 321 -14.07 17.59 -3.94
N PRO A 322 -13.33 17.33 -5.03
CA PRO A 322 -13.58 17.98 -6.31
C PRO A 322 -14.92 17.52 -6.89
N SER A 323 -15.53 18.43 -7.63
CA SER A 323 -16.68 18.16 -8.50
C SER A 323 -16.49 18.99 -9.76
N ASP A 324 -16.63 18.41 -10.94
CA ASP A 324 -16.27 19.03 -12.23
C ASP A 324 -14.84 19.62 -12.24
N ASN A 325 -13.87 18.93 -11.62
CA ASN A 325 -12.49 19.38 -11.44
C ASN A 325 -12.33 20.70 -10.64
N MET A 326 -13.37 21.07 -9.88
CA MET A 326 -13.36 22.25 -9.00
C MET A 326 -13.37 21.83 -7.54
N LEU A 327 -12.32 22.19 -6.78
CA LEU A 327 -12.28 22.03 -5.33
C LEU A 327 -12.99 23.21 -4.66
N ARG A 328 -13.69 22.92 -3.57
CA ARG A 328 -14.25 23.98 -2.68
C ARG A 328 -13.33 24.18 -1.48
N LEU A 329 -13.00 25.41 -1.20
CA LEU A 329 -12.11 25.82 -0.11
C LEU A 329 -12.82 26.75 0.87
N ALA A 330 -12.65 26.48 2.16
CA ALA A 330 -13.11 27.38 3.21
C ALA A 330 -11.97 27.69 4.20
N LYS A 331 -11.69 28.94 4.42
CA LYS A 331 -10.68 29.42 5.36
C LYS A 331 -11.33 30.29 6.44
N VAL A 332 -11.16 29.84 7.69
CA VAL A 332 -11.65 30.64 8.83
C VAL A 332 -10.68 31.78 9.14
N GLU A 333 -11.11 33.01 8.98
CA GLU A 333 -10.35 34.23 9.24
C GLU A 333 -11.07 35.03 10.33
N LYS A 334 -10.43 35.30 11.47
CA LYS A 334 -10.98 36.04 12.63
C LYS A 334 -12.51 35.93 12.82
N LYS A 335 -13.29 36.77 12.15
CA LYS A 335 -14.77 36.87 12.19
C LYS A 335 -15.44 36.45 10.88
N GLN A 336 -14.68 36.01 9.87
CA GLN A 336 -15.20 35.72 8.53
C GLN A 336 -14.75 34.34 8.07
N ILE A 337 -15.46 33.77 7.10
CA ILE A 337 -15.08 32.54 6.39
C ILE A 337 -14.85 32.91 4.94
N ALA A 338 -13.59 33.01 4.55
CA ALA A 338 -13.22 33.14 3.16
C ALA A 338 -13.55 31.84 2.42
N LYS A 339 -14.33 31.95 1.34
CA LYS A 339 -14.77 30.85 0.49
C LYS A 339 -14.26 31.06 -0.92
N ALA A 340 -13.76 29.96 -1.50
CA ALA A 340 -13.20 29.98 -2.84
C ALA A 340 -13.40 28.61 -3.50
N TYR A 341 -13.29 28.60 -4.80
CA TYR A 341 -13.05 27.38 -5.59
C TYR A 341 -11.60 27.36 -6.07
N TYR A 342 -11.09 26.18 -6.31
CA TYR A 342 -9.83 25.98 -7.00
C TYR A 342 -10.06 25.09 -8.21
N ASP A 343 -9.75 25.59 -9.39
CA ASP A 343 -9.82 24.87 -10.65
C ASP A 343 -8.58 23.99 -10.77
N LEU A 344 -8.77 22.68 -10.82
CA LEU A 344 -7.69 21.69 -10.92
C LEU A 344 -7.08 21.65 -12.33
N ASP A 345 -7.85 22.04 -13.36
CA ASP A 345 -7.37 22.05 -14.74
C ASP A 345 -6.56 23.32 -15.04
N ALA A 346 -7.08 24.47 -14.58
CA ALA A 346 -6.44 25.77 -14.80
C ALA A 346 -5.43 26.14 -13.71
N GLU A 347 -5.40 25.40 -12.60
CA GLU A 347 -4.55 25.65 -11.41
C GLU A 347 -4.75 27.05 -10.81
N VAL A 348 -5.97 27.58 -10.88
CA VAL A 348 -6.30 28.91 -10.41
C VAL A 348 -7.33 28.93 -9.29
N MET A 349 -7.18 29.94 -8.40
CA MET A 349 -8.11 30.19 -7.29
C MET A 349 -9.20 31.16 -7.74
N VAL A 350 -10.46 30.73 -7.67
CA VAL A 350 -11.65 31.54 -7.91
C VAL A 350 -12.25 31.97 -6.57
N ARG A 351 -11.99 33.20 -6.14
CA ARG A 351 -12.50 33.74 -4.88
C ARG A 351 -13.94 34.25 -5.08
N ILE A 352 -14.85 33.82 -4.20
CA ILE A 352 -16.26 34.15 -4.32
C ILE A 352 -16.68 35.17 -3.25
N SER A 353 -16.43 34.88 -1.97
CA SER A 353 -16.87 35.76 -0.88
C SER A 353 -16.15 35.46 0.43
N SER A 354 -16.17 36.42 1.34
CA SER A 354 -15.78 36.28 2.74
C SER A 354 -16.96 36.34 3.72
N SER A 355 -18.22 36.29 3.24
CA SER A 355 -19.41 36.31 4.09
C SER A 355 -19.61 34.96 4.81
N GLU A 356 -19.93 34.99 6.12
CA GLU A 356 -20.33 33.79 6.87
C GLU A 356 -21.65 33.20 6.39
N LYS A 357 -22.57 34.03 5.92
CA LYS A 357 -23.95 33.66 5.56
C LYS A 357 -24.06 33.03 4.16
N GLY A 358 -23.06 33.23 3.29
CA GLY A 358 -23.10 32.71 1.94
C GLY A 358 -23.02 31.19 1.89
N LYS A 359 -23.81 30.54 1.02
CA LYS A 359 -23.77 29.13 0.72
C LYS A 359 -23.20 28.92 -0.70
N PHE A 360 -22.37 27.90 -0.86
CA PHE A 360 -21.67 27.62 -2.12
C PHE A 360 -21.80 26.14 -2.43
N GLY A 361 -22.50 25.81 -3.50
CA GLY A 361 -22.70 24.44 -3.94
C GLY A 361 -21.49 23.89 -4.71
N ALA A 362 -21.53 22.61 -5.01
CA ALA A 362 -20.56 21.98 -5.89
C ALA A 362 -20.81 22.36 -7.35
N PHE A 363 -19.75 22.36 -8.14
CA PHE A 363 -19.88 22.44 -9.58
C PHE A 363 -20.48 21.13 -10.12
N SER A 364 -21.36 21.26 -11.08
CA SER A 364 -21.88 20.18 -11.89
C SER A 364 -22.22 20.76 -13.25
N HIS A 365 -21.80 20.11 -14.35
CA HIS A 365 -22.02 20.62 -15.70
C HIS A 365 -21.60 22.09 -15.84
N ASN A 366 -20.37 22.40 -15.38
CA ASN A 366 -19.73 23.71 -15.44
C ASN A 366 -20.38 24.86 -14.64
N LEU A 367 -21.43 24.62 -13.88
CA LEU A 367 -22.10 25.63 -13.07
C LEU A 367 -22.15 25.26 -11.60
N ALA A 368 -22.02 26.23 -10.70
CA ALA A 368 -22.23 26.06 -9.27
C ALA A 368 -23.27 27.03 -8.72
N PRO A 369 -24.20 26.58 -7.85
CA PRO A 369 -25.14 27.47 -7.19
C PRO A 369 -24.44 28.25 -6.06
N VAL A 370 -24.72 29.53 -5.97
CA VAL A 370 -24.26 30.42 -4.92
C VAL A 370 -25.48 31.16 -4.34
N SER A 371 -25.58 31.15 -3.00
CA SER A 371 -26.54 31.94 -2.28
C SER A 371 -25.79 32.94 -1.40
N LEU A 372 -25.88 34.21 -1.70
CA LEU A 372 -25.16 35.29 -1.03
C LEU A 372 -26.06 36.53 -0.96
N ASP A 373 -26.12 37.18 0.21
CA ASP A 373 -26.89 38.41 0.44
C ASP A 373 -28.36 38.26 -0.01
N ASP A 374 -28.99 37.12 0.38
CA ASP A 374 -30.36 36.75 0.05
C ASP A 374 -30.66 36.55 -1.45
N GLU A 375 -29.64 36.55 -2.29
CA GLU A 375 -29.75 36.21 -3.70
C GLU A 375 -29.22 34.80 -3.97
N LEU A 376 -29.99 34.02 -4.77
CA LEU A 376 -29.55 32.75 -5.32
C LEU A 376 -29.24 32.91 -6.81
N TYR A 377 -28.04 32.50 -7.21
CA TYR A 377 -27.57 32.59 -8.59
C TYR A 377 -26.61 31.44 -8.91
N PHE A 378 -26.34 31.23 -10.18
CA PHE A 378 -25.29 30.32 -10.65
C PHE A 378 -24.06 31.08 -11.14
N ILE A 379 -22.91 30.49 -10.93
CA ILE A 379 -21.62 30.97 -11.45
C ILE A 379 -21.01 29.92 -12.39
N ASP A 380 -20.22 30.37 -13.36
CA ASP A 380 -19.33 29.55 -14.17
C ASP A 380 -18.02 29.25 -13.42
N LYS A 381 -17.14 28.40 -14.02
CA LYS A 381 -15.83 28.04 -13.44
C LYS A 381 -14.88 29.25 -13.28
N LYS A 382 -15.13 30.37 -13.95
CA LYS A 382 -14.37 31.61 -13.79
C LYS A 382 -14.90 32.49 -12.66
N GLY A 383 -16.04 32.11 -12.06
CA GLY A 383 -16.71 32.86 -11.00
C GLY A 383 -17.66 33.92 -11.50
N ASN A 384 -17.93 33.98 -12.79
CA ASN A 384 -18.89 34.95 -13.34
C ASN A 384 -20.33 34.49 -13.05
N LYS A 385 -21.18 35.42 -12.62
CA LYS A 385 -22.60 35.19 -12.45
C LYS A 385 -23.25 34.99 -13.83
N VAL A 386 -23.87 33.82 -14.01
CA VAL A 386 -24.49 33.43 -15.28
C VAL A 386 -25.99 33.72 -15.27
N ILE A 387 -26.69 33.28 -14.21
CA ILE A 387 -28.10 33.54 -14.01
C ILE A 387 -28.38 33.81 -12.52
N GLY A 388 -29.25 34.77 -12.22
CA GLY A 388 -29.57 35.15 -10.84
C GLY A 388 -31.02 35.52 -10.62
N GLY A 389 -31.31 35.99 -9.39
CA GLY A 389 -32.67 36.29 -8.98
C GLY A 389 -33.54 35.04 -8.83
N LEU A 390 -32.94 33.90 -8.50
CA LEU A 390 -33.64 32.63 -8.36
C LEU A 390 -34.23 32.50 -6.95
N SER A 391 -35.44 31.91 -6.87
CA SER A 391 -36.04 31.50 -5.60
C SER A 391 -35.56 30.12 -5.17
N LYS A 392 -35.37 29.21 -6.14
CA LYS A 392 -34.86 27.85 -5.91
C LYS A 392 -34.03 27.38 -7.10
N ALA A 393 -33.13 26.48 -6.82
CA ALA A 393 -32.33 25.76 -7.82
C ALA A 393 -32.30 24.27 -7.46
N PHE A 394 -32.53 23.43 -8.46
CA PHE A 394 -32.54 21.98 -8.33
C PHE A 394 -31.41 21.41 -9.19
N LEU A 395 -30.79 20.33 -8.73
CA LEU A 395 -29.81 19.61 -9.52
C LEU A 395 -30.55 18.60 -10.42
N SER A 396 -30.15 18.50 -11.68
CA SER A 396 -30.63 17.50 -12.61
C SER A 396 -29.50 16.57 -13.02
N ASN A 397 -29.82 15.30 -13.27
CA ASN A 397 -28.84 14.30 -13.67
C ASN A 397 -28.56 14.28 -15.18
N GLU A 398 -29.28 15.08 -15.98
CA GLU A 398 -29.23 15.03 -17.46
C GLU A 398 -28.64 16.27 -18.12
N GLY A 399 -27.80 17.04 -17.40
CA GLY A 399 -27.14 18.25 -17.94
C GLY A 399 -27.99 19.50 -17.92
N TYR A 400 -29.28 19.40 -17.59
CA TYR A 400 -30.17 20.53 -17.37
C TYR A 400 -30.39 20.76 -15.88
N ARG A 401 -30.73 21.98 -15.51
CA ARG A 401 -31.08 22.31 -14.13
C ARG A 401 -32.43 22.99 -14.09
N VAL A 402 -33.28 22.49 -13.23
CA VAL A 402 -34.56 23.16 -12.95
C VAL A 402 -34.31 24.32 -12.01
N VAL A 403 -34.79 25.48 -12.39
CA VAL A 403 -34.70 26.73 -11.60
C VAL A 403 -36.08 27.28 -11.37
N GLN A 404 -36.28 28.00 -10.26
CA GLN A 404 -37.49 28.72 -9.96
C GLN A 404 -37.17 30.20 -9.78
N LYS A 405 -37.94 31.09 -10.47
CA LYS A 405 -37.87 32.52 -10.30
C LYS A 405 -39.27 33.03 -9.99
N GLY A 406 -39.46 33.54 -8.77
CA GLY A 406 -40.80 33.79 -8.25
C GLY A 406 -41.63 32.52 -8.19
N SER A 407 -42.77 32.50 -8.88
CA SER A 407 -43.66 31.36 -9.03
C SER A 407 -43.38 30.48 -10.30
N ALA A 408 -42.57 31.00 -11.22
CA ALA A 408 -42.32 30.35 -12.49
C ALA A 408 -41.15 29.35 -12.40
N PHE A 409 -41.30 28.20 -13.03
CA PHE A 409 -40.25 27.21 -13.19
C PHE A 409 -39.69 27.23 -14.61
N GLY A 410 -38.42 26.97 -14.77
CA GLY A 410 -37.72 26.84 -16.03
C GLY A 410 -36.55 25.87 -15.93
N ALA A 411 -35.94 25.57 -17.05
CA ALA A 411 -34.69 24.80 -17.09
C ALA A 411 -33.58 25.64 -17.71
N ILE A 412 -32.35 25.41 -17.24
CA ILE A 412 -31.13 26.00 -17.81
C ILE A 412 -30.16 24.91 -18.22
N ASP A 413 -29.43 25.14 -19.28
CA ASP A 413 -28.34 24.26 -19.72
C ASP A 413 -27.01 24.52 -18.95
N SER A 414 -25.93 23.85 -19.36
CA SER A 414 -24.60 23.99 -18.79
C SER A 414 -23.95 25.36 -18.99
N THR A 415 -24.52 26.23 -19.84
CA THR A 415 -24.08 27.62 -20.04
C THR A 415 -24.91 28.59 -19.22
N GLY A 416 -26.02 28.15 -18.63
CA GLY A 416 -26.99 28.98 -17.93
C GLY A 416 -28.06 29.59 -18.85
N ALA A 417 -28.08 29.20 -20.11
CA ALA A 417 -29.14 29.60 -21.02
C ALA A 417 -30.45 28.88 -20.71
N VAL A 418 -31.55 29.62 -20.75
CA VAL A 418 -32.89 29.04 -20.55
C VAL A 418 -33.25 28.17 -21.75
N VAL A 419 -33.67 26.93 -21.49
CA VAL A 419 -34.09 25.94 -22.52
C VAL A 419 -35.58 25.71 -22.47
#